data_e513bf95da512506288e6dd85395c881
#
_entry.id   e513bf95da512506288e6dd85395c881
#
_cell.length_a   1.000
_cell.length_b   1.000
_cell.length_c   1.000
_cell.angle_alpha   90.00
_cell.angle_beta   90.00
_cell.angle_gamma   90.00
#
_symmetry.space_group_name_H-M   'P 1'
#
loop_
_entity.id
_entity.type
_entity.pdbx_description
1 polymer ?
#
loop_
_entity_poly.entity_id
_entity_poly.type
_entity_poly.pdbx_seq_one_letter_code
_entity_poly.pdbx_strand_id
1 'polypeptide(L)'
;MAIHSLKDTNKTDLFRVMIYGKPGIGKTSAARFLKGKTLVVPFDNSEKVLSGTNIDAEEFDKANPSKELTRLLKELPGVLDGYSNLVLDNVSSLEKSWFIEQGRNSKSGIRNELQDYSGWTNYFIRVIDAFYKLPVNILVTAWEDQYEITSMTGQQFNQYSPQLRASVRSTFMGLTDVVGRMMLNPDTQKRGVILEGDDGIFAKNRLDSRKASPIETLFDWGESDDKDASAE
;
A
#
# COMPACT_ATOMS: atom_id res chain seq x y z
N MET A 1 25.69 17.15 10.61
CA MET A 1 25.44 15.79 10.06
C MET A 1 24.98 14.94 11.22
N ALA A 2 23.80 14.32 11.14
CA ALA A 2 23.31 13.38 12.15
C ALA A 2 23.64 11.95 11.69
N ILE A 3 24.43 11.22 12.47
CA ILE A 3 24.79 9.83 12.22
C ILE A 3 24.22 9.02 13.40
N HIS A 4 23.50 7.94 13.10
CA HIS A 4 23.00 7.00 14.11
C HIS A 4 23.48 5.58 13.80
N SER A 5 23.62 4.77 14.84
CA SER A 5 23.98 3.36 14.69
C SER A 5 22.76 2.54 14.26
N LEU A 6 22.95 1.64 13.32
CA LEU A 6 21.92 0.65 12.94
C LEU A 6 21.97 -0.61 13.79
N LYS A 7 22.94 -0.72 14.73
CA LYS A 7 23.14 -1.92 15.56
C LYS A 7 21.93 -2.28 16.41
N ASP A 8 21.23 -1.25 16.90
CA ASP A 8 20.07 -1.40 17.80
C ASP A 8 18.72 -1.11 17.10
N THR A 9 18.74 -0.98 15.76
CA THR A 9 17.52 -0.75 14.97
C THR A 9 16.83 -2.08 14.68
N ASN A 10 15.57 -2.22 15.11
CA ASN A 10 14.78 -3.37 14.74
C ASN A 10 14.26 -3.22 13.30
N LYS A 11 14.53 -4.23 12.47
CA LYS A 11 14.14 -4.27 11.05
C LYS A 11 12.62 -4.18 10.84
N THR A 12 11.83 -4.58 11.83
CA THR A 12 10.38 -4.62 11.78
C THR A 12 9.70 -3.39 12.39
N ASP A 13 10.47 -2.45 12.92
CA ASP A 13 9.93 -1.20 13.44
C ASP A 13 9.42 -0.32 12.30
N LEU A 14 8.24 0.27 12.48
CA LEU A 14 7.60 1.20 11.53
C LEU A 14 7.57 0.68 10.09
N PHE A 15 7.01 -0.50 9.89
CA PHE A 15 6.91 -1.13 8.57
C PHE A 15 6.04 -0.32 7.57
N ARG A 16 6.37 -0.48 6.29
CA ARG A 16 5.64 0.03 5.13
C ARG A 16 5.20 -1.15 4.27
N VAL A 17 3.92 -1.50 4.33
CA VAL A 17 3.36 -2.68 3.64
C VAL A 17 2.33 -2.25 2.62
N MET A 18 2.43 -2.77 1.41
CA MET A 18 1.41 -2.65 0.38
C MET A 18 0.82 -4.02 0.09
N ILE A 19 -0.50 -4.12 0.13
CA ILE A 19 -1.23 -5.28 -0.37
C ILE A 19 -2.08 -4.89 -1.57
N TYR A 20 -2.04 -5.70 -2.62
CA TYR A 20 -2.86 -5.49 -3.80
C TYR A 20 -3.62 -6.76 -4.18
N GLY A 21 -4.68 -6.63 -4.96
CA GLY A 21 -5.50 -7.78 -5.35
C GLY A 21 -6.86 -7.34 -5.91
N LYS A 22 -7.65 -8.32 -6.33
CA LYS A 22 -8.99 -8.10 -6.92
C LYS A 22 -9.90 -7.27 -6.02
N PRO A 23 -10.83 -6.49 -6.58
CA PRO A 23 -11.93 -5.92 -5.81
C PRO A 23 -12.66 -7.00 -5.01
N GLY A 24 -13.04 -6.68 -3.76
CA GLY A 24 -13.78 -7.61 -2.89
C GLY A 24 -12.96 -8.72 -2.24
N ILE A 25 -11.65 -8.85 -2.51
CA ILE A 25 -10.80 -9.90 -1.91
C ILE A 25 -10.57 -9.71 -0.39
N GLY A 26 -10.84 -8.51 0.15
CA GLY A 26 -10.72 -8.23 1.59
C GLY A 26 -9.51 -7.36 1.97
N LYS A 27 -8.95 -6.58 1.05
CA LYS A 27 -7.80 -5.69 1.32
C LYS A 27 -8.07 -4.71 2.46
N THR A 28 -9.21 -4.00 2.41
CA THR A 28 -9.65 -3.09 3.49
C THR A 28 -9.78 -3.83 4.81
N SER A 29 -10.37 -5.03 4.79
CA SER A 29 -10.54 -5.87 6.00
C SER A 29 -9.22 -6.32 6.62
N ALA A 30 -8.11 -6.31 5.89
CA ALA A 30 -6.79 -6.62 6.42
C ALA A 30 -6.38 -5.68 7.57
N ALA A 31 -6.90 -4.46 7.61
CA ALA A 31 -6.67 -3.51 8.70
C ALA A 31 -7.05 -4.06 10.09
N ARG A 32 -7.99 -5.03 10.15
CA ARG A 32 -8.43 -5.68 11.40
C ARG A 32 -7.33 -6.49 12.10
N PHE A 33 -6.31 -6.88 11.37
CA PHE A 33 -5.20 -7.70 11.88
C PHE A 33 -3.98 -6.85 12.29
N LEU A 34 -4.03 -5.54 12.11
CA LEU A 34 -3.02 -4.63 12.63
C LEU A 34 -3.11 -4.53 14.15
N LYS A 35 -1.98 -4.65 14.83
CA LYS A 35 -1.90 -4.52 16.29
C LYS A 35 -1.87 -3.04 16.69
N GLY A 36 -2.65 -2.64 17.68
CA GLY A 36 -2.73 -1.27 18.19
C GLY A 36 -3.78 -0.41 17.50
N LYS A 37 -3.88 0.85 17.93
CA LYS A 37 -4.87 1.80 17.41
C LYS A 37 -4.59 2.14 15.94
N THR A 38 -5.60 2.08 15.11
CA THR A 38 -5.49 2.21 13.66
C THR A 38 -6.39 3.34 13.14
N LEU A 39 -5.83 4.21 12.30
CA LEU A 39 -6.54 5.20 11.52
C LEU A 39 -6.56 4.78 10.05
N VAL A 40 -7.73 4.86 9.40
CA VAL A 40 -7.89 4.60 7.96
C VAL A 40 -8.21 5.90 7.23
N VAL A 41 -7.52 6.17 6.13
CA VAL A 41 -7.88 7.19 5.14
C VAL A 41 -8.49 6.49 3.93
N PRO A 42 -9.82 6.53 3.76
CA PRO A 42 -10.53 5.76 2.74
C PRO A 42 -10.65 6.53 1.42
N PHE A 43 -9.69 6.39 0.52
CA PHE A 43 -9.73 7.04 -0.80
C PHE A 43 -10.82 6.52 -1.75
N ASP A 44 -11.49 5.42 -1.41
CA ASP A 44 -12.58 4.84 -2.22
C ASP A 44 -13.91 4.66 -1.47
N ASN A 45 -14.01 5.20 -0.24
CA ASN A 45 -15.17 5.09 0.64
C ASN A 45 -15.53 3.63 0.97
N SER A 46 -14.55 2.75 1.12
CA SER A 46 -14.72 1.33 1.45
C SER A 46 -14.73 1.04 2.95
N GLU A 47 -14.54 2.05 3.79
CA GLU A 47 -14.38 1.95 5.25
C GLU A 47 -15.57 1.29 5.96
N LYS A 48 -16.75 1.26 5.35
CA LYS A 48 -17.96 0.61 5.90
C LYS A 48 -17.76 -0.87 6.26
N VAL A 49 -16.85 -1.56 5.58
CA VAL A 49 -16.53 -2.96 5.89
C VAL A 49 -15.82 -3.12 7.24
N LEU A 50 -15.33 -2.02 7.82
CA LEU A 50 -14.67 -1.97 9.12
C LEU A 50 -15.64 -1.60 10.26
N SER A 51 -16.93 -1.41 9.97
CA SER A 51 -17.93 -1.09 10.98
C SER A 51 -17.93 -2.14 12.13
N GLY A 52 -18.08 -1.66 13.36
CA GLY A 52 -18.06 -2.49 14.56
C GLY A 52 -16.65 -2.88 15.05
N THR A 53 -15.60 -2.29 14.49
CA THR A 53 -14.21 -2.42 14.96
C THR A 53 -13.76 -1.18 15.72
N ASN A 54 -12.63 -1.26 16.43
CA ASN A 54 -11.96 -0.10 17.07
C ASN A 54 -11.02 0.63 16.11
N ILE A 55 -11.36 0.68 14.84
CA ILE A 55 -10.59 1.35 13.79
C ILE A 55 -11.29 2.68 13.51
N ASP A 56 -10.55 3.77 13.61
CA ASP A 56 -11.05 5.10 13.27
C ASP A 56 -10.88 5.36 11.77
N ALA A 57 -11.79 6.11 11.18
CA ALA A 57 -11.70 6.52 9.78
C ALA A 57 -11.69 8.03 9.66
N GLU A 58 -10.80 8.56 8.84
CA GLU A 58 -10.73 9.97 8.47
C GLU A 58 -11.66 10.22 7.27
N GLU A 59 -12.32 11.37 7.26
CA GLU A 59 -13.10 11.78 6.08
C GLU A 59 -12.17 12.21 4.94
N PHE A 60 -12.51 11.80 3.72
CA PHE A 60 -11.75 12.16 2.51
C PHE A 60 -12.70 12.57 1.37
N ASP A 61 -12.60 13.83 0.93
CA ASP A 61 -13.34 14.32 -0.23
C ASP A 61 -12.67 13.90 -1.54
N LYS A 62 -13.17 12.83 -2.15
CA LYS A 62 -12.69 12.31 -3.43
C LYS A 62 -12.86 13.30 -4.60
N ALA A 63 -13.72 14.30 -4.48
CA ALA A 63 -13.90 15.30 -5.52
C ALA A 63 -12.73 16.30 -5.54
N ASN A 64 -12.04 16.50 -4.43
CA ASN A 64 -10.95 17.47 -4.28
C ASN A 64 -9.69 16.83 -3.65
N PRO A 65 -9.14 15.74 -4.23
CA PRO A 65 -8.07 14.96 -3.62
C PRO A 65 -6.78 15.74 -3.39
N SER A 66 -6.44 16.72 -4.24
CA SER A 66 -5.24 17.55 -4.06
C SER A 66 -5.33 18.41 -2.79
N LYS A 67 -6.50 18.99 -2.54
CA LYS A 67 -6.77 19.79 -1.32
C LYS A 67 -6.73 18.89 -0.08
N GLU A 68 -7.40 17.75 -0.14
CA GLU A 68 -7.47 16.79 0.97
C GLU A 68 -6.10 16.21 1.33
N LEU A 69 -5.29 15.82 0.35
CA LEU A 69 -3.93 15.35 0.61
C LEU A 69 -3.07 16.44 1.26
N THR A 70 -3.22 17.69 0.84
CA THR A 70 -2.51 18.82 1.47
C THR A 70 -2.95 19.00 2.92
N ARG A 71 -4.25 18.90 3.21
CA ARG A 71 -4.81 18.95 4.57
C ARG A 71 -4.25 17.80 5.42
N LEU A 72 -4.36 16.58 4.93
CA LEU A 72 -3.91 15.37 5.64
C LEU A 72 -2.42 15.44 5.99
N LEU A 73 -1.56 15.80 5.04
CA LEU A 73 -0.12 15.90 5.30
C LEU A 73 0.24 16.96 6.35
N LYS A 74 -0.60 18.00 6.50
CA LYS A 74 -0.43 19.04 7.51
C LYS A 74 -0.93 18.59 8.89
N GLU A 75 -2.07 17.90 8.94
CA GLU A 75 -2.80 17.60 10.18
C GLU A 75 -2.42 16.27 10.81
N LEU A 76 -2.16 15.23 10.00
CA LEU A 76 -1.86 13.89 10.50
C LEU A 76 -0.72 13.82 11.52
N PRO A 77 0.39 14.59 11.39
CA PRO A 77 1.42 14.56 12.43
C PRO A 77 0.93 14.87 13.84
N GLY A 78 -0.10 15.72 13.96
CA GLY A 78 -0.73 16.04 15.24
C GLY A 78 -1.88 15.08 15.64
N VAL A 79 -2.52 14.45 14.66
CA VAL A 79 -3.64 13.52 14.89
C VAL A 79 -3.15 12.13 15.28
N LEU A 80 -1.99 11.70 14.75
CA LEU A 80 -1.46 10.34 14.93
C LEU A 80 -0.87 10.06 16.32
N ASP A 81 -0.89 11.04 17.23
CA ASP A 81 -0.52 10.79 18.62
C ASP A 81 -1.46 9.72 19.23
N GLY A 82 -0.87 8.64 19.74
CA GLY A 82 -1.60 7.48 20.25
C GLY A 82 -2.10 6.47 19.20
N TYR A 83 -1.85 6.70 17.90
CA TYR A 83 -2.07 5.70 16.87
C TYR A 83 -0.80 4.88 16.61
N SER A 84 -0.96 3.60 16.37
CA SER A 84 0.12 2.69 15.97
C SER A 84 0.19 2.50 14.47
N ASN A 85 -0.94 2.67 13.77
CA ASN A 85 -1.07 2.35 12.35
C ASN A 85 -1.87 3.40 11.59
N LEU A 86 -1.44 3.64 10.34
CA LEU A 86 -2.17 4.40 9.33
C LEU A 86 -2.43 3.49 8.12
N VAL A 87 -3.67 3.46 7.65
CA VAL A 87 -4.06 2.71 6.44
C VAL A 87 -4.45 3.69 5.34
N LEU A 88 -3.85 3.56 4.17
CA LEU A 88 -4.16 4.34 2.97
C LEU A 88 -4.94 3.43 1.99
N ASP A 89 -6.25 3.52 2.01
CA ASP A 89 -7.16 2.60 1.30
C ASP A 89 -8.06 3.33 0.28
N ASN A 90 -7.88 3.16 -1.02
CA ASN A 90 -6.84 2.52 -1.76
C ASN A 90 -6.19 3.52 -2.75
N VAL A 91 -4.90 3.38 -2.98
CA VAL A 91 -4.13 4.34 -3.79
C VAL A 91 -4.47 4.31 -5.29
N SER A 92 -5.01 3.20 -5.79
CA SER A 92 -5.49 3.14 -7.19
C SER A 92 -6.72 4.01 -7.41
N SER A 93 -7.59 4.13 -6.39
CA SER A 93 -8.73 5.06 -6.40
C SER A 93 -8.25 6.51 -6.28
N LEU A 94 -7.26 6.76 -5.41
CA LEU A 94 -6.65 8.08 -5.27
C LEU A 94 -6.09 8.59 -6.60
N GLU A 95 -5.31 7.77 -7.31
CA GLU A 95 -4.78 8.11 -8.64
C GLU A 95 -5.91 8.51 -9.61
N LYS A 96 -6.97 7.71 -9.69
CA LYS A 96 -8.11 8.01 -10.56
C LYS A 96 -8.81 9.31 -10.18
N SER A 97 -9.05 9.53 -8.90
CA SER A 97 -9.70 10.75 -8.38
C SER A 97 -8.88 11.99 -8.70
N TRP A 98 -7.55 11.91 -8.56
CA TRP A 98 -6.67 13.02 -8.90
C TRP A 98 -6.73 13.37 -10.39
N PHE A 99 -6.69 12.38 -11.29
CA PHE A 99 -6.82 12.64 -12.73
C PHE A 99 -8.19 13.20 -13.11
N ILE A 100 -9.27 12.78 -12.43
CA ILE A 100 -10.61 13.35 -12.62
C ILE A 100 -10.62 14.83 -12.20
N GLU A 101 -9.99 15.18 -11.07
CA GLU A 101 -9.86 16.57 -10.60
C GLU A 101 -9.10 17.41 -11.63
N GLN A 102 -7.94 16.93 -12.15
CA GLN A 102 -7.18 17.68 -13.15
C GLN A 102 -7.98 17.86 -14.46
N GLY A 103 -8.63 16.82 -14.95
CA GLY A 103 -9.49 16.91 -16.13
C GLY A 103 -10.63 17.92 -15.97
N ARG A 104 -11.27 17.96 -14.80
CA ARG A 104 -12.31 18.95 -14.46
C ARG A 104 -11.76 20.38 -14.45
N ASN A 105 -10.53 20.57 -13.97
CA ASN A 105 -9.86 21.88 -13.88
C ASN A 105 -9.19 22.30 -15.19
N SER A 106 -9.15 21.45 -16.20
CA SER A 106 -8.57 21.74 -17.51
C SER A 106 -9.44 22.71 -18.33
N LYS A 107 -8.88 23.26 -19.40
CA LYS A 107 -9.64 24.13 -20.34
C LYS A 107 -10.85 23.47 -20.95
N SER A 108 -10.81 22.13 -21.14
CA SER A 108 -11.94 21.36 -21.69
C SER A 108 -12.98 21.01 -20.66
N GLY A 109 -12.66 21.09 -19.37
CA GLY A 109 -13.50 20.62 -18.25
C GLY A 109 -13.58 19.09 -18.11
N ILE A 110 -12.91 18.32 -18.97
CA ILE A 110 -13.03 16.85 -19.02
C ILE A 110 -11.69 16.16 -19.25
N ARG A 111 -10.81 16.72 -20.12
CA ARG A 111 -9.61 16.03 -20.59
C ARG A 111 -8.40 16.43 -19.78
N ASN A 112 -7.58 15.45 -19.39
CA ASN A 112 -6.27 15.71 -18.83
C ASN A 112 -5.32 16.28 -19.90
N GLU A 113 -4.46 17.19 -19.49
CA GLU A 113 -3.40 17.74 -20.30
C GLU A 113 -2.10 16.91 -20.15
N LEU A 114 -1.17 17.01 -21.11
CA LEU A 114 0.09 16.24 -21.06
C LEU A 114 0.89 16.51 -19.79
N GLN A 115 0.86 17.74 -19.29
CA GLN A 115 1.55 18.12 -18.05
C GLN A 115 1.00 17.42 -16.81
N ASP A 116 -0.28 17.01 -16.80
CA ASP A 116 -0.88 16.30 -15.64
C ASP A 116 -0.20 14.95 -15.40
N TYR A 117 0.23 14.28 -16.47
CA TYR A 117 0.88 12.98 -16.37
C TYR A 117 2.28 13.06 -15.73
N SER A 118 3.07 14.07 -16.07
CA SER A 118 4.35 14.34 -15.43
C SER A 118 4.16 14.94 -14.03
N GLY A 119 3.16 15.81 -13.88
CA GLY A 119 2.77 16.39 -12.60
C GLY A 119 2.40 15.30 -11.58
N TRP A 120 1.60 14.31 -11.98
CA TRP A 120 1.25 13.18 -11.13
C TRP A 120 2.48 12.43 -10.62
N THR A 121 3.42 12.13 -11.49
CA THR A 121 4.63 11.38 -11.11
C THR A 121 5.37 12.06 -9.96
N ASN A 122 5.63 13.36 -10.08
CA ASN A 122 6.33 14.11 -9.05
C ASN A 122 5.50 14.31 -7.78
N TYR A 123 4.19 14.59 -7.96
CA TYR A 123 3.28 14.84 -6.86
C TYR A 123 3.07 13.59 -6.01
N PHE A 124 2.74 12.46 -6.64
CA PHE A 124 2.44 11.21 -5.96
C PHE A 124 3.63 10.71 -5.13
N ILE A 125 4.83 10.71 -5.71
CA ILE A 125 6.03 10.24 -4.99
C ILE A 125 6.32 11.13 -3.78
N ARG A 126 6.16 12.46 -3.91
CA ARG A 126 6.31 13.38 -2.77
C ARG A 126 5.28 13.15 -1.68
N VAL A 127 4.03 12.88 -2.05
CA VAL A 127 2.95 12.57 -1.10
C VAL A 127 3.24 11.28 -0.36
N ILE A 128 3.63 10.22 -1.08
CA ILE A 128 3.97 8.91 -0.47
C ILE A 128 5.20 9.04 0.44
N ASP A 129 6.24 9.75 0.01
CA ASP A 129 7.44 9.99 0.83
C ASP A 129 7.07 10.73 2.14
N ALA A 130 6.15 11.69 2.06
CA ALA A 130 5.67 12.40 3.25
C ALA A 130 4.88 11.49 4.20
N PHE A 131 3.98 10.64 3.69
CA PHE A 131 3.30 9.64 4.52
C PHE A 131 4.28 8.66 5.16
N TYR A 132 5.27 8.18 4.40
CA TYR A 132 6.24 7.19 4.88
C TYR A 132 7.21 7.71 5.96
N LYS A 133 7.29 9.02 6.16
CA LYS A 133 8.02 9.67 7.25
C LYS A 133 7.23 9.77 8.55
N LEU A 134 5.93 9.46 8.54
CA LEU A 134 5.11 9.46 9.74
C LEU A 134 5.57 8.36 10.72
N PRO A 135 5.53 8.63 12.04
CA PRO A 135 6.06 7.70 13.06
C PRO A 135 5.05 6.60 13.43
N VAL A 136 4.42 5.97 12.44
CA VAL A 136 3.44 4.89 12.59
C VAL A 136 3.66 3.83 11.51
N ASN A 137 3.20 2.61 11.72
CA ASN A 137 3.14 1.60 10.67
C ASN A 137 2.20 2.05 9.55
N ILE A 138 2.53 1.72 8.31
CA ILE A 138 1.68 2.10 7.18
C ILE A 138 1.30 0.87 6.37
N LEU A 139 -0.01 0.66 6.25
CA LEU A 139 -0.60 -0.28 5.31
C LEU A 139 -1.19 0.50 4.13
N VAL A 140 -0.78 0.16 2.94
CA VAL A 140 -1.35 0.69 1.69
C VAL A 140 -2.10 -0.41 0.98
N THR A 141 -3.28 -0.13 0.46
CA THR A 141 -3.99 -1.05 -0.42
C THR A 141 -4.05 -0.52 -1.85
N ALA A 142 -4.06 -1.43 -2.82
CA ALA A 142 -4.21 -1.11 -4.23
C ALA A 142 -5.09 -2.16 -4.93
N TRP A 143 -5.73 -1.80 -6.03
CA TRP A 143 -6.30 -2.80 -6.95
C TRP A 143 -5.16 -3.51 -7.69
N GLU A 144 -5.45 -4.67 -8.29
CA GLU A 144 -4.51 -5.37 -9.16
C GLU A 144 -4.80 -5.07 -10.64
N ASP A 145 -3.75 -5.16 -11.43
CA ASP A 145 -3.83 -5.20 -12.88
C ASP A 145 -2.74 -6.13 -13.42
N GLN A 146 -2.80 -6.45 -14.71
CA GLN A 146 -1.79 -7.25 -15.39
C GLN A 146 -0.98 -6.34 -16.32
N TYR A 147 0.33 -6.53 -16.28
CA TYR A 147 1.26 -5.80 -17.13
C TYR A 147 2.14 -6.78 -17.88
N GLU A 148 2.27 -6.55 -19.18
CA GLU A 148 3.18 -7.32 -20.00
C GLU A 148 4.63 -7.02 -19.61
N ILE A 149 5.39 -8.06 -19.33
CA ILE A 149 6.83 -7.99 -19.09
C ILE A 149 7.56 -8.94 -20.04
N THR A 150 8.81 -8.59 -20.35
CA THR A 150 9.68 -9.43 -21.19
C THR A 150 10.78 -9.98 -20.33
N SER A 151 10.94 -11.31 -20.30
CA SER A 151 12.03 -11.99 -19.60
C SER A 151 13.39 -11.70 -20.24
N MET A 152 14.45 -12.04 -19.54
CA MET A 152 15.81 -11.97 -20.09
C MET A 152 16.00 -12.87 -21.32
N THR A 153 15.19 -13.89 -21.48
CA THR A 153 15.16 -14.81 -22.64
C THR A 153 14.28 -14.34 -23.79
N GLY A 154 13.65 -13.16 -23.66
CA GLY A 154 12.75 -12.58 -24.68
C GLY A 154 11.33 -13.12 -24.66
N GLN A 155 10.96 -13.97 -23.69
CA GLN A 155 9.58 -14.43 -23.53
C GLN A 155 8.71 -13.32 -22.93
N GLN A 156 7.51 -13.16 -23.47
CA GLN A 156 6.51 -12.22 -22.97
C GLN A 156 5.49 -12.95 -22.10
N PHE A 157 5.18 -12.37 -20.94
CA PHE A 157 4.13 -12.85 -20.04
C PHE A 157 3.50 -11.69 -19.29
N ASN A 158 2.31 -11.94 -18.73
CA ASN A 158 1.58 -10.97 -17.95
C ASN A 158 1.90 -11.16 -16.46
N GLN A 159 2.38 -10.11 -15.83
CA GLN A 159 2.63 -10.07 -14.40
C GLN A 159 1.55 -9.29 -13.67
N TYR A 160 0.94 -9.88 -12.65
CA TYR A 160 0.07 -9.17 -11.72
C TYR A 160 0.88 -8.19 -10.88
N SER A 161 0.38 -6.97 -10.76
CA SER A 161 1.05 -5.88 -10.05
C SER A 161 0.00 -4.88 -9.54
N PRO A 162 0.33 -3.97 -8.60
CA PRO A 162 -0.59 -2.91 -8.20
C PRO A 162 -1.04 -2.06 -9.38
N GLN A 163 -2.35 -1.78 -9.47
CA GLN A 163 -2.92 -0.93 -10.51
C GLN A 163 -2.57 0.53 -10.25
N LEU A 164 -1.45 0.94 -10.80
CA LEU A 164 -0.91 2.30 -10.79
C LEU A 164 -0.22 2.56 -12.12
N ARG A 165 -0.12 3.82 -12.50
CA ARG A 165 0.64 4.21 -13.70
C ARG A 165 2.10 3.78 -13.58
N ALA A 166 2.66 3.32 -14.70
CA ALA A 166 4.03 2.79 -14.75
C ALA A 166 5.07 3.79 -14.20
N SER A 167 4.84 5.10 -14.43
CA SER A 167 5.74 6.16 -13.98
C SER A 167 5.90 6.30 -12.46
N VAL A 168 4.92 5.83 -11.67
CA VAL A 168 4.97 5.87 -10.20
C VAL A 168 5.10 4.49 -9.58
N ARG A 169 4.59 3.45 -10.24
CA ARG A 169 4.45 2.10 -9.70
C ARG A 169 5.78 1.51 -9.21
N SER A 170 6.79 1.47 -10.08
CA SER A 170 8.09 0.86 -9.73
C SER A 170 8.79 1.59 -8.59
N THR A 171 8.76 2.93 -8.59
CA THR A 171 9.34 3.74 -7.52
C THR A 171 8.61 3.51 -6.21
N PHE A 172 7.27 3.53 -6.22
CA PHE A 172 6.47 3.31 -5.03
C PHE A 172 6.69 1.92 -4.44
N MET A 173 6.64 0.88 -5.27
CA MET A 173 6.97 -0.49 -4.84
C MET A 173 8.41 -0.58 -4.32
N GLY A 174 9.34 0.18 -4.90
CA GLY A 174 10.73 0.26 -4.45
C GLY A 174 10.87 0.83 -3.03
N LEU A 175 10.11 1.87 -2.70
CA LEU A 175 10.12 2.55 -1.39
C LEU A 175 9.44 1.71 -0.28
N THR A 176 8.50 0.84 -0.64
CA THR A 176 7.72 0.02 0.29
C THR A 176 8.53 -1.17 0.77
N ASP A 177 8.45 -1.57 2.04
CA ASP A 177 9.22 -2.70 2.60
C ASP A 177 8.68 -4.04 2.09
N VAL A 178 7.37 -4.20 2.12
CA VAL A 178 6.67 -5.40 1.67
C VAL A 178 5.62 -5.03 0.64
N VAL A 179 5.66 -5.69 -0.52
CA VAL A 179 4.59 -5.64 -1.52
C VAL A 179 4.07 -7.05 -1.70
N GLY A 180 2.79 -7.28 -1.41
CA GLY A 180 2.20 -8.60 -1.47
C GLY A 180 0.90 -8.65 -2.27
N ARG A 181 0.68 -9.75 -3.00
CA ARG A 181 -0.57 -10.02 -3.70
C ARG A 181 -1.51 -10.81 -2.82
N MET A 182 -2.65 -10.21 -2.50
CA MET A 182 -3.71 -10.88 -1.75
C MET A 182 -4.58 -11.74 -2.67
N MET A 183 -4.77 -13.00 -2.28
CA MET A 183 -5.58 -13.96 -3.02
C MET A 183 -6.25 -14.98 -2.08
N LEU A 184 -7.19 -15.73 -2.63
CA LEU A 184 -7.73 -16.92 -1.97
C LEU A 184 -6.82 -18.11 -2.27
N ASN A 185 -6.49 -18.87 -1.24
CA ASN A 185 -5.86 -20.17 -1.43
C ASN A 185 -6.88 -21.09 -2.12
N PRO A 186 -6.57 -21.72 -3.25
CA PRO A 186 -7.52 -22.51 -4.02
C PRO A 186 -8.04 -23.73 -3.25
N ASP A 187 -7.22 -24.31 -2.36
CA ASP A 187 -7.58 -25.53 -1.63
C ASP A 187 -8.38 -25.20 -0.38
N THR A 188 -7.97 -24.20 0.38
CA THR A 188 -8.57 -23.90 1.70
C THR A 188 -9.62 -22.78 1.65
N GLN A 189 -9.71 -22.05 0.54
CA GLN A 189 -10.55 -20.85 0.36
C GLN A 189 -10.27 -19.75 1.41
N LYS A 190 -9.16 -19.84 2.12
CA LYS A 190 -8.70 -18.81 3.06
C LYS A 190 -7.93 -17.72 2.32
N ARG A 191 -7.96 -16.52 2.85
CA ARG A 191 -7.22 -15.40 2.33
C ARG A 191 -5.76 -15.47 2.75
N GLY A 192 -4.87 -15.23 1.81
CA GLY A 192 -3.44 -15.14 2.05
C GLY A 192 -2.79 -14.08 1.17
N VAL A 193 -1.55 -13.78 1.46
CA VAL A 193 -0.75 -12.81 0.72
C VAL A 193 0.53 -13.48 0.26
N ILE A 194 0.78 -13.46 -1.05
CA ILE A 194 2.04 -13.87 -1.65
C ILE A 194 3.05 -12.74 -1.42
N LEU A 195 4.20 -13.07 -0.85
CA LEU A 195 5.26 -12.13 -0.43
C LEU A 195 6.55 -12.29 -1.22
N GLU A 196 6.72 -13.41 -1.92
CA GLU A 196 7.83 -13.65 -2.87
C GLU A 196 7.29 -13.60 -4.30
N GLY A 197 7.90 -12.77 -5.13
CA GLY A 197 7.50 -12.59 -6.53
C GLY A 197 8.08 -13.66 -7.45
N ASP A 198 7.40 -13.84 -8.57
CA ASP A 198 7.82 -14.65 -9.71
C ASP A 198 7.51 -13.92 -11.02
N ASP A 199 7.61 -14.62 -12.14
CA ASP A 199 7.30 -14.07 -13.46
C ASP A 199 5.84 -13.65 -13.61
N GLY A 200 4.90 -14.27 -12.88
CA GLY A 200 3.47 -13.98 -12.93
C GLY A 200 2.97 -13.01 -11.86
N ILE A 201 3.74 -12.79 -10.79
CA ILE A 201 3.31 -11.99 -9.63
C ILE A 201 4.45 -11.09 -9.17
N PHE A 202 4.22 -9.78 -9.12
CA PHE A 202 5.16 -8.90 -8.44
C PHE A 202 4.92 -8.95 -6.93
N ALA A 203 5.89 -9.44 -6.19
CA ALA A 203 5.91 -9.37 -4.73
C ALA A 203 7.34 -9.20 -4.23
N LYS A 204 7.49 -8.66 -3.04
CA LYS A 204 8.77 -8.59 -2.33
C LYS A 204 8.55 -8.49 -0.83
N ASN A 205 9.49 -9.02 -0.07
CA ASN A 205 9.52 -8.96 1.38
C ASN A 205 10.96 -8.61 1.85
N ARG A 206 11.10 -7.50 2.58
CA ARG A 206 12.37 -7.05 3.16
C ARG A 206 12.41 -7.25 4.68
N LEU A 207 11.28 -7.61 5.31
CA LEU A 207 11.15 -7.68 6.75
C LEU A 207 11.56 -9.06 7.29
N ASP A 208 11.16 -10.12 6.60
CA ASP A 208 11.48 -11.50 6.97
C ASP A 208 11.62 -12.40 5.73
N SER A 209 11.77 -13.73 5.94
CA SER A 209 11.99 -14.72 4.89
C SER A 209 10.72 -15.38 4.36
N ARG A 210 9.52 -14.98 4.86
CA ARG A 210 8.26 -15.60 4.44
C ARG A 210 7.98 -15.34 2.96
N LYS A 211 7.63 -16.41 2.24
CA LYS A 211 7.21 -16.37 0.82
C LYS A 211 5.72 -16.11 0.65
N ALA A 212 4.94 -16.42 1.66
CA ALA A 212 3.51 -16.19 1.76
C ALA A 212 3.08 -16.13 3.22
N SER A 213 1.92 -15.53 3.50
CA SER A 213 1.34 -15.50 4.84
C SER A 213 -0.18 -15.57 4.76
N PRO A 214 -0.85 -16.27 5.69
CA PRO A 214 -2.26 -16.02 5.96
C PRO A 214 -2.46 -14.55 6.30
N ILE A 215 -3.62 -13.98 5.97
CA ILE A 215 -3.87 -12.57 6.24
C ILE A 215 -3.89 -12.27 7.74
N GLU A 216 -4.31 -13.23 8.56
CA GLU A 216 -4.43 -13.14 10.00
C GLU A 216 -3.08 -12.91 10.70
N THR A 217 -2.00 -13.41 10.13
CA THR A 217 -0.63 -13.33 10.66
C THR A 217 0.32 -12.49 9.80
N LEU A 218 -0.22 -11.79 8.82
CA LEU A 218 0.60 -11.00 7.88
C LEU A 218 1.51 -10.01 8.60
N PHE A 219 1.00 -9.35 9.63
CA PHE A 219 1.71 -8.28 10.34
C PHE A 219 2.55 -8.75 11.55
N ASP A 220 2.68 -10.07 11.75
CA ASP A 220 3.52 -10.66 12.79
C ASP A 220 4.95 -10.88 12.26
N TRP A 221 5.65 -9.75 12.03
CA TRP A 221 7.00 -9.77 11.48
C TRP A 221 8.02 -10.25 12.52
N GLY A 222 8.95 -11.13 12.11
CA GLY A 222 10.07 -11.59 12.95
C GLY A 222 9.73 -12.74 13.92
N GLU A 223 8.47 -13.18 14.02
CA GLU A 223 8.10 -14.29 14.90
C GLU A 223 8.35 -15.69 14.29
N SER A 224 8.75 -15.77 13.02
CA SER A 224 8.85 -17.04 12.28
C SER A 224 10.25 -17.65 12.18
N ASP A 225 11.30 -16.90 12.52
CA ASP A 225 12.67 -17.39 12.35
C ASP A 225 13.12 -18.40 13.42
N ASP A 226 12.40 -18.49 14.56
CA ASP A 226 12.80 -19.36 15.69
C ASP A 226 12.12 -20.76 15.68
N LYS A 227 11.17 -21.03 14.79
CA LYS A 227 10.44 -22.34 14.81
C LYS A 227 11.02 -23.41 13.91
N ASP A 228 11.80 -23.04 12.88
CA ASP A 228 12.46 -24.00 12.01
C ASP A 228 13.86 -24.43 12.48
N ALA A 229 14.44 -23.74 13.47
CA ALA A 229 15.75 -24.07 14.04
C ALA A 229 15.72 -25.18 15.12
N SER A 230 14.51 -25.68 15.51
CA SER A 230 14.37 -26.70 16.54
C SER A 230 13.87 -28.06 16.02
N ALA A 231 13.93 -28.31 14.71
CA ALA A 231 13.54 -29.57 14.08
C ALA A 231 14.65 -30.15 13.17
N GLU A 232 15.89 -30.23 13.70
CA GLU A 232 16.94 -31.12 13.22
C GLU A 232 17.44 -32.01 14.34
#